data_cc35f9843990ddb1286a0dabd11015ac
#
_entry.id   cc35f9843990ddb1286a0dabd11015ac
#
_cell.length_a   1.000
_cell.length_b   1.000
_cell.length_c   1.000
_cell.angle_alpha   90.00
_cell.angle_beta   90.00
_cell.angle_gamma   90.00
#
_symmetry.space_group_name_H-M   'P 1'
#
loop_
_entity.id
_entity.type
_entity.pdbx_description
1 polymer ?
#
loop_
_entity_poly.entity_id
_entity_poly.type
_entity_poly.pdbx_seq_one_letter_code
_entity_poly.pdbx_strand_id
1 'polypeptide(L)'
;MSIFDHVQNRFARVQQEEMSLQEYLELCRQDPSAYASAAERMLEAIGEPEVIDTAKDPRLARIFSNKVIRRYPAFSEFHGMEEAIEQIVAYFRHAAQGLEEKKQILYLLGPVGGGKSSLAERLKLLMEKVPFYAIKGSPVHESPLGLFSPEEDGELLEKEYGIPGRHLRSVMSPWAAKRLKESGGDISQFRVVRLYPSRLNQIAISKTEPGDENNQDISSLVGKV
;
A
#
# COMPACT_ATOMS: atom_id res chain seq x y z
N MET A 1 -33.58 10.93 -1.99
CA MET A 1 -32.69 9.89 -1.43
C MET A 1 -32.61 10.15 0.07
N SER A 2 -33.09 9.23 0.89
CA SER A 2 -33.11 9.35 2.35
C SER A 2 -31.67 9.28 2.88
N ILE A 3 -31.40 9.88 4.06
CA ILE A 3 -30.13 9.70 4.76
C ILE A 3 -29.85 8.21 5.05
N PHE A 4 -30.91 7.44 5.26
CA PHE A 4 -30.82 5.99 5.46
C PHE A 4 -30.34 5.28 4.20
N ASP A 5 -30.85 5.65 3.03
CA ASP A 5 -30.41 5.09 1.73
C ASP A 5 -28.93 5.42 1.48
N HIS A 6 -28.49 6.64 1.85
CA HIS A 6 -27.10 7.06 1.73
C HIS A 6 -26.19 6.23 2.63
N VAL A 7 -26.59 6.01 3.89
CA VAL A 7 -25.82 5.20 4.85
C VAL A 7 -25.78 3.74 4.41
N GLN A 8 -26.90 3.20 3.94
CA GLN A 8 -27.01 1.83 3.46
C GLN A 8 -26.14 1.58 2.21
N ASN A 9 -26.18 2.51 1.24
CA ASN A 9 -25.31 2.46 0.06
C ASN A 9 -23.83 2.58 0.41
N ARG A 10 -23.48 3.42 1.38
CA ARG A 10 -22.11 3.53 1.88
C ARG A 10 -21.67 2.23 2.56
N PHE A 11 -22.53 1.64 3.39
CA PHE A 11 -22.27 0.37 4.04
C PHE A 11 -22.09 -0.78 3.03
N ALA A 12 -22.96 -0.85 2.02
CA ALA A 12 -22.85 -1.84 0.95
C ALA A 12 -21.52 -1.73 0.16
N ARG A 13 -21.03 -0.51 -0.05
CA ARG A 13 -19.70 -0.29 -0.69
C ARG A 13 -18.54 -0.72 0.17
N VAL A 14 -18.70 -0.70 1.49
CA VAL A 14 -17.66 -1.08 2.47
C VAL A 14 -17.82 -2.54 2.88
N GLN A 15 -18.94 -3.20 2.47
CA GLN A 15 -19.13 -4.60 2.75
C GLN A 15 -17.98 -5.41 2.16
N GLN A 16 -17.31 -6.16 3.03
CA GLN A 16 -16.15 -6.96 2.65
C GLN A 16 -16.60 -8.04 1.67
N GLU A 17 -16.08 -8.00 0.45
CA GLU A 17 -16.22 -9.10 -0.48
C GLU A 17 -15.42 -10.28 0.06
N GLU A 18 -16.14 -11.33 0.45
CA GLU A 18 -15.54 -12.56 0.97
C GLU A 18 -15.48 -13.61 -0.13
N MET A 19 -14.35 -14.26 -0.27
CA MET A 19 -14.10 -15.32 -1.23
C MET A 19 -13.31 -16.47 -0.62
N SER A 20 -13.32 -17.62 -1.25
CA SER A 20 -12.44 -18.74 -0.92
C SER A 20 -11.00 -18.43 -1.34
N LEU A 21 -10.05 -19.17 -0.78
CA LEU A 21 -8.65 -19.04 -1.20
C LEU A 21 -8.48 -19.42 -2.68
N GLN A 22 -9.23 -20.38 -3.18
CA GLN A 22 -9.20 -20.78 -4.60
C GLN A 22 -9.71 -19.65 -5.51
N GLU A 23 -10.84 -19.02 -5.18
CA GLU A 23 -11.37 -17.87 -5.93
C GLU A 23 -10.39 -16.70 -5.93
N TYR A 24 -9.69 -16.48 -4.81
CA TYR A 24 -8.63 -15.47 -4.73
C TYR A 24 -7.44 -15.79 -5.67
N LEU A 25 -6.99 -17.04 -5.74
CA LEU A 25 -5.91 -17.42 -6.65
C LEU A 25 -6.32 -17.26 -8.12
N GLU A 26 -7.57 -17.61 -8.46
CA GLU A 26 -8.09 -17.36 -9.81
C GLU A 26 -8.20 -15.86 -10.13
N LEU A 27 -8.56 -15.04 -9.14
CA LEU A 27 -8.54 -13.59 -9.26
C LEU A 27 -7.12 -13.09 -9.51
N CYS A 28 -6.12 -13.57 -8.77
CA CYS A 28 -4.71 -13.23 -8.97
C CYS A 28 -4.22 -13.53 -10.39
N ARG A 29 -4.70 -14.62 -10.97
CA ARG A 29 -4.38 -14.97 -12.36
C ARG A 29 -4.94 -13.98 -13.37
N GLN A 30 -6.14 -13.42 -13.10
CA GLN A 30 -6.81 -12.47 -14.00
C GLN A 30 -6.35 -11.03 -13.76
N ASP A 31 -6.06 -10.69 -12.52
CA ASP A 31 -5.70 -9.34 -12.08
C ASP A 31 -4.49 -9.35 -11.14
N PRO A 32 -3.30 -9.03 -11.66
CA PRO A 32 -2.08 -8.93 -10.84
C PRO A 32 -2.16 -7.92 -9.70
N SER A 33 -3.10 -6.96 -9.74
CA SER A 33 -3.28 -6.00 -8.64
C SER A 33 -3.77 -6.67 -7.36
N ALA A 34 -4.40 -7.85 -7.46
CA ALA A 34 -4.92 -8.60 -6.33
C ALA A 34 -3.82 -9.07 -5.35
N TYR A 35 -2.60 -9.29 -5.84
CA TYR A 35 -1.44 -9.64 -4.99
C TYR A 35 -0.39 -8.52 -4.90
N ALA A 36 -0.70 -7.35 -5.41
CA ALA A 36 0.23 -6.22 -5.41
C ALA A 36 0.69 -5.84 -3.99
N SER A 37 1.98 -5.58 -3.85
CA SER A 37 2.57 -5.06 -2.62
C SER A 37 2.07 -3.65 -2.31
N ALA A 38 2.32 -3.17 -1.09
CA ALA A 38 1.94 -1.80 -0.71
C ALA A 38 2.61 -0.74 -1.62
N ALA A 39 3.86 -0.98 -2.05
CA ALA A 39 4.58 -0.08 -2.94
C ALA A 39 3.98 -0.08 -4.37
N GLU A 40 3.62 -1.24 -4.89
CA GLU A 40 2.95 -1.37 -6.19
C GLU A 40 1.58 -0.68 -6.19
N ARG A 41 0.77 -0.88 -5.14
CA ARG A 41 -0.51 -0.17 -4.98
C ARG A 41 -0.34 1.35 -4.82
N MET A 42 0.72 1.79 -4.15
CA MET A 42 1.01 3.22 -4.07
C MET A 42 1.33 3.81 -5.44
N LEU A 43 2.12 3.12 -6.27
CA LEU A 43 2.42 3.56 -7.63
C LEU A 43 1.17 3.60 -8.50
N GLU A 44 0.29 2.61 -8.40
CA GLU A 44 -1.00 2.60 -9.08
C GLU A 44 -1.85 3.82 -8.69
N ALA A 45 -1.93 4.13 -7.38
CA ALA A 45 -2.68 5.27 -6.88
C ALA A 45 -2.09 6.64 -7.28
N ILE A 46 -0.77 6.72 -7.45
CA ILE A 46 -0.08 7.92 -7.92
C ILE A 46 -0.32 8.13 -9.42
N GLY A 47 -0.28 7.05 -10.20
CA GLY A 47 -0.45 7.05 -11.64
C GLY A 47 0.79 7.55 -12.40
N GLU A 48 0.63 7.69 -13.73
CA GLU A 48 1.72 8.09 -14.62
C GLU A 48 1.97 9.61 -14.59
N PRO A 49 3.22 10.03 -14.76
CA PRO A 49 3.57 11.45 -14.79
C PRO A 49 3.30 12.09 -16.14
N GLU A 50 2.99 13.37 -16.12
CA GLU A 50 3.10 14.25 -17.27
C GLU A 50 4.55 14.73 -17.41
N VAL A 51 5.13 14.57 -18.57
CA VAL A 51 6.49 15.05 -18.88
C VAL A 51 6.41 16.48 -19.41
N ILE A 52 6.99 17.42 -18.66
CA ILE A 52 6.94 18.85 -18.98
C ILE A 52 8.35 19.35 -19.30
N ASP A 53 8.53 19.86 -20.52
CA ASP A 53 9.73 20.60 -20.91
C ASP A 53 9.59 22.05 -20.44
N THR A 54 10.27 22.37 -19.33
CA THR A 54 10.16 23.70 -18.71
C THR A 54 10.78 24.83 -19.55
N ALA A 55 11.63 24.51 -20.53
CA ALA A 55 12.19 25.51 -21.44
C ALA A 55 11.11 26.19 -22.31
N LYS A 56 9.96 25.54 -22.49
CA LYS A 56 8.84 26.06 -23.29
C LYS A 56 7.92 27.02 -22.50
N ASP A 57 8.06 27.08 -21.18
CA ASP A 57 7.29 27.98 -20.32
C ASP A 57 8.24 28.92 -19.54
N PRO A 58 8.21 30.27 -19.80
CA PRO A 58 9.12 31.19 -19.13
C PRO A 58 9.03 31.24 -17.62
N ARG A 59 7.89 30.84 -17.02
CA ARG A 59 7.71 30.76 -15.57
C ARG A 59 8.41 29.52 -15.02
N LEU A 60 8.17 28.38 -15.65
CA LEU A 60 8.77 27.11 -15.25
C LEU A 60 10.28 27.07 -15.52
N ALA A 61 10.72 27.69 -16.62
CA ALA A 61 12.14 27.83 -16.97
C ALA A 61 12.97 28.50 -15.86
N ARG A 62 12.41 29.52 -15.20
CA ARG A 62 13.07 30.20 -14.07
C ARG A 62 13.16 29.33 -12.83
N ILE A 63 12.12 28.52 -12.54
CA ILE A 63 12.05 27.68 -11.35
C ILE A 63 12.93 26.43 -11.52
N PHE A 64 12.85 25.79 -12.67
CA PHE A 64 13.46 24.49 -12.92
C PHE A 64 14.71 24.54 -13.83
N SER A 65 15.24 25.73 -14.11
CA SER A 65 16.48 25.90 -14.88
C SER A 65 16.46 25.19 -16.24
N ASN A 66 15.36 25.27 -16.98
CA ASN A 66 15.14 24.63 -18.29
C ASN A 66 15.22 23.08 -18.28
N LYS A 67 15.02 22.43 -17.14
CA LYS A 67 15.00 20.96 -17.05
C LYS A 67 13.68 20.39 -17.55
N VAL A 68 13.71 19.14 -17.97
CA VAL A 68 12.50 18.33 -18.15
C VAL A 68 12.10 17.78 -16.78
N ILE A 69 10.88 18.05 -16.35
CA ILE A 69 10.33 17.60 -15.07
C ILE A 69 9.20 16.58 -15.29
N ARG A 70 8.99 15.72 -14.29
CA ARG A 70 7.84 14.82 -14.22
C ARG A 70 6.86 15.33 -13.20
N ARG A 71 5.67 15.66 -13.67
CA ARG A 71 4.57 16.15 -12.83
C ARG A 71 3.53 15.06 -12.67
N TYR A 72 3.25 14.69 -11.44
CA TYR A 72 2.25 13.67 -11.13
C TYR A 72 0.91 14.35 -10.80
N PRO A 73 -0.18 14.07 -11.55
CA PRO A 73 -1.51 14.66 -11.30
C PRO A 73 -2.03 14.39 -9.88
N ALA A 74 -1.63 13.26 -9.30
CA ALA A 74 -1.96 12.90 -7.91
C ALA A 74 -1.46 13.92 -6.87
N PHE A 75 -0.48 14.75 -7.22
CA PHE A 75 0.13 15.78 -6.37
C PHE A 75 -0.01 17.19 -6.96
N SER A 76 -1.05 17.46 -7.74
CA SER A 76 -1.26 18.72 -8.43
C SER A 76 -1.31 19.96 -7.52
N GLU A 77 -1.61 19.77 -6.24
CA GLU A 77 -1.64 20.83 -5.21
C GLU A 77 -0.26 21.22 -4.65
N PHE A 78 0.78 20.43 -4.95
CA PHE A 78 2.14 20.63 -4.43
C PHE A 78 3.01 21.32 -5.47
N HIS A 79 2.95 22.64 -5.52
CA HIS A 79 3.73 23.43 -6.47
C HIS A 79 5.17 23.63 -5.99
N GLY A 80 6.13 23.45 -6.89
CA GLY A 80 7.56 23.59 -6.59
C GLY A 80 8.19 22.41 -5.83
N MET A 81 7.44 21.32 -5.64
CA MET A 81 7.90 20.09 -4.98
C MET A 81 8.10 18.94 -5.97
N GLU A 82 8.09 19.20 -7.26
CA GLU A 82 8.11 18.19 -8.32
C GLU A 82 9.36 17.29 -8.23
N GLU A 83 10.54 17.84 -7.93
CA GLU A 83 11.77 17.04 -7.74
C GLU A 83 11.68 16.15 -6.49
N ALA A 84 11.14 16.65 -5.38
CA ALA A 84 10.95 15.87 -4.16
C ALA A 84 9.91 14.75 -4.36
N ILE A 85 8.83 15.03 -5.07
CA ILE A 85 7.80 14.04 -5.42
C ILE A 85 8.39 12.97 -6.34
N GLU A 86 9.22 13.35 -7.32
CA GLU A 86 9.90 12.40 -8.19
C GLU A 86 10.81 11.44 -7.41
N GLN A 87 11.54 11.94 -6.40
CA GLN A 87 12.35 11.10 -5.50
C GLN A 87 11.50 10.12 -4.70
N ILE A 88 10.35 10.56 -4.18
CA ILE A 88 9.41 9.69 -3.47
C ILE A 88 8.86 8.61 -4.39
N VAL A 89 8.47 8.97 -5.60
CA VAL A 89 7.98 7.99 -6.58
C VAL A 89 9.08 7.01 -6.99
N ALA A 90 10.32 7.48 -7.17
CA ALA A 90 11.47 6.60 -7.42
C ALA A 90 11.69 5.60 -6.28
N TYR A 91 11.59 6.05 -5.02
CA TYR A 91 11.63 5.17 -3.86
C TYR A 91 10.57 4.05 -3.93
N PHE A 92 9.30 4.40 -4.20
CA PHE A 92 8.26 3.39 -4.33
C PHE A 92 8.46 2.47 -5.53
N ARG A 93 9.02 2.97 -6.63
CA ARG A 93 9.34 2.16 -7.82
C ARG A 93 10.42 1.11 -7.51
N HIS A 94 11.47 1.49 -6.81
CA HIS A 94 12.51 0.54 -6.37
C HIS A 94 11.95 -0.48 -5.36
N ALA A 95 11.16 -0.01 -4.40
CA ALA A 95 10.51 -0.88 -3.42
C ALA A 95 9.54 -1.89 -4.08
N ALA A 96 8.80 -1.47 -5.11
CA ALA A 96 7.90 -2.33 -5.89
C ALA A 96 8.66 -3.42 -6.67
N GLN A 97 9.88 -3.13 -7.12
CA GLN A 97 10.76 -4.10 -7.76
C GLN A 97 11.39 -5.10 -6.76
N GLY A 98 11.16 -4.91 -5.45
CA GLY A 98 11.70 -5.76 -4.40
C GLY A 98 13.15 -5.45 -4.03
N LEU A 99 13.66 -4.29 -4.43
CA LEU A 99 15.01 -3.82 -4.10
C LEU A 99 15.13 -3.43 -2.61
N GLU A 100 16.30 -2.99 -2.19
CA GLU A 100 16.58 -2.68 -0.77
C GLU A 100 15.69 -1.60 -0.18
N GLU A 101 15.14 -0.69 -0.99
CA GLU A 101 14.19 0.33 -0.58
C GLU A 101 12.94 -0.25 0.08
N LYS A 102 12.55 -1.48 -0.25
CA LYS A 102 11.44 -2.20 0.41
C LYS A 102 11.65 -2.33 1.93
N LYS A 103 12.90 -2.36 2.38
CA LYS A 103 13.29 -2.51 3.80
C LYS A 103 13.68 -1.19 4.47
N GLN A 104 13.74 -0.10 3.71
CA GLN A 104 14.17 1.21 4.18
C GLN A 104 12.99 2.06 4.63
N ILE A 105 13.28 3.05 5.46
CA ILE A 105 12.31 4.05 5.91
C ILE A 105 12.40 5.27 5.00
N LEU A 106 11.27 5.72 4.46
CA LEU A 106 11.19 6.99 3.77
C LEU A 106 11.21 8.13 4.78
N TYR A 107 12.31 8.88 4.83
CA TYR A 107 12.50 10.00 5.74
C TYR A 107 12.32 11.33 5.01
N LEU A 108 11.34 12.15 5.44
CA LEU A 108 11.07 13.47 4.86
C LEU A 108 11.76 14.55 5.69
N LEU A 109 12.86 15.12 5.16
CA LEU A 109 13.63 16.18 5.80
C LEU A 109 13.34 17.53 5.13
N GLY A 110 13.22 18.58 5.93
CA GLY A 110 13.03 19.95 5.41
C GLY A 110 12.54 20.91 6.49
N PRO A 111 12.46 22.22 6.19
CA PRO A 111 12.06 23.25 7.15
C PRO A 111 10.61 23.09 7.61
N VAL A 112 10.27 23.73 8.72
CA VAL A 112 8.88 23.89 9.17
C VAL A 112 8.09 24.64 8.10
N GLY A 113 6.86 24.19 7.83
CA GLY A 113 6.04 24.75 6.76
C GLY A 113 6.39 24.27 5.34
N GLY A 114 7.40 23.43 5.17
CA GLY A 114 7.84 22.88 3.87
C GLY A 114 6.94 21.79 3.28
N GLY A 115 5.68 21.64 3.72
CA GLY A 115 4.72 20.72 3.11
C GLY A 115 4.89 19.22 3.44
N LYS A 116 5.85 18.83 4.29
CA LYS A 116 6.14 17.43 4.63
C LYS A 116 4.92 16.65 5.16
N SER A 117 4.23 17.22 6.13
CA SER A 117 3.03 16.61 6.73
C SER A 117 1.89 16.52 5.72
N SER A 118 1.69 17.56 4.90
CA SER A 118 0.68 17.56 3.84
C SER A 118 0.96 16.49 2.79
N LEU A 119 2.24 16.30 2.44
CA LEU A 119 2.66 15.26 1.50
C LEU A 119 2.43 13.85 2.08
N ALA A 120 2.76 13.64 3.36
CA ALA A 120 2.48 12.38 4.05
C ALA A 120 0.97 12.10 4.13
N GLU A 121 0.14 13.11 4.44
CA GLU A 121 -1.32 12.98 4.42
C GLU A 121 -1.84 12.65 3.01
N ARG A 122 -1.26 13.25 1.97
CA ARG A 122 -1.63 12.95 0.58
C ARG A 122 -1.31 11.50 0.20
N LEU A 123 -0.13 11.00 0.57
CA LEU A 123 0.24 9.59 0.36
C LEU A 123 -0.76 8.63 1.03
N LYS A 124 -1.16 8.92 2.26
CA LYS A 124 -2.18 8.12 2.96
C LYS A 124 -3.53 8.14 2.25
N LEU A 125 -3.97 9.32 1.76
CA LEU A 125 -5.20 9.45 0.97
C LEU A 125 -5.16 8.66 -0.34
N LEU A 126 -4.00 8.62 -1.00
CA LEU A 126 -3.82 7.84 -2.22
C LEU A 126 -3.92 6.35 -1.93
N MET A 127 -3.31 5.89 -0.83
CA MET A 127 -3.36 4.48 -0.45
C MET A 127 -4.79 4.00 -0.15
N GLU A 128 -5.68 4.85 0.38
CA GLU A 128 -7.08 4.51 0.64
C GLU A 128 -7.90 4.19 -0.62
N LYS A 129 -7.39 4.51 -1.82
CA LYS A 129 -8.10 4.29 -3.09
C LYS A 129 -7.94 2.89 -3.66
N VAL A 130 -6.87 2.20 -3.32
CA VAL A 130 -6.51 0.90 -3.90
C VAL A 130 -6.73 -0.20 -2.87
N PRO A 131 -7.59 -1.20 -3.15
CA PRO A 131 -7.86 -2.28 -2.22
C PRO A 131 -6.67 -3.22 -2.07
N PHE A 132 -6.72 -4.04 -1.03
CA PHE A 132 -5.82 -5.18 -0.85
C PHE A 132 -6.62 -6.37 -0.33
N TYR A 133 -6.02 -7.56 -0.42
CA TYR A 133 -6.64 -8.80 0.01
C TYR A 133 -5.94 -9.34 1.24
N ALA A 134 -6.73 -9.81 2.21
CA ALA A 134 -6.23 -10.32 3.48
C ALA A 134 -6.97 -11.58 3.91
N ILE A 135 -6.35 -12.37 4.77
CA ILE A 135 -7.00 -13.50 5.41
C ILE A 135 -8.10 -12.98 6.35
N LYS A 136 -9.32 -13.50 6.18
CA LYS A 136 -10.47 -13.11 7.01
C LYS A 136 -10.22 -13.42 8.47
N GLY A 137 -10.40 -12.42 9.33
CA GLY A 137 -10.24 -12.52 10.78
C GLY A 137 -8.79 -12.46 11.26
N SER A 138 -7.82 -12.28 10.37
CA SER A 138 -6.44 -12.02 10.78
C SER A 138 -6.34 -10.68 11.49
N PRO A 139 -5.77 -10.61 12.70
CA PRO A 139 -5.62 -9.36 13.45
C PRO A 139 -4.63 -8.39 12.82
N VAL A 140 -3.78 -8.88 11.90
CA VAL A 140 -2.74 -8.09 11.21
C VAL A 140 -3.03 -7.91 9.72
N HIS A 141 -4.21 -8.34 9.25
CA HIS A 141 -4.60 -8.26 7.84
C HIS A 141 -3.54 -8.83 6.89
N GLU A 142 -2.98 -9.99 7.24
CA GLU A 142 -1.91 -10.63 6.49
C GLU A 142 -2.35 -11.11 5.11
N SER A 143 -1.40 -11.11 4.18
CA SER A 143 -1.63 -11.57 2.81
C SER A 143 -1.98 -13.06 2.77
N PRO A 144 -2.98 -13.48 1.98
CA PRO A 144 -3.27 -14.90 1.76
C PRO A 144 -2.10 -15.68 1.18
N LEU A 145 -1.21 -15.01 0.45
CA LEU A 145 -0.01 -15.63 -0.12
C LEU A 145 1.01 -16.08 0.94
N GLY A 146 0.91 -15.58 2.17
CA GLY A 146 1.71 -16.06 3.30
C GLY A 146 1.43 -17.48 3.75
N LEU A 147 0.35 -18.10 3.25
CA LEU A 147 0.02 -19.51 3.50
C LEU A 147 0.87 -20.48 2.67
N PHE A 148 1.57 -19.97 1.64
CA PHE A 148 2.36 -20.77 0.71
C PHE A 148 3.86 -20.65 0.98
N SER A 149 4.60 -21.73 0.76
CA SER A 149 6.06 -21.76 0.85
C SER A 149 6.67 -21.25 -0.46
N PRO A 150 7.54 -20.22 -0.41
CA PRO A 150 8.25 -19.79 -1.61
C PRO A 150 9.09 -20.87 -2.28
N GLU A 151 9.67 -21.77 -1.47
CA GLU A 151 10.57 -22.83 -1.91
C GLU A 151 9.82 -24.04 -2.47
N GLU A 152 8.66 -24.39 -1.91
CA GLU A 152 7.91 -25.60 -2.28
C GLU A 152 6.79 -25.30 -3.27
N ASP A 153 6.09 -24.17 -3.12
CA ASP A 153 4.89 -23.84 -3.89
C ASP A 153 5.16 -22.81 -4.99
N GLY A 154 6.32 -22.12 -4.94
CA GLY A 154 6.59 -20.96 -5.77
C GLY A 154 6.50 -21.22 -7.28
N GLU A 155 7.12 -22.32 -7.76
CA GLU A 155 7.09 -22.67 -9.20
C GLU A 155 5.67 -23.02 -9.67
N LEU A 156 4.89 -23.67 -8.81
CA LEU A 156 3.52 -24.08 -9.13
C LEU A 156 2.61 -22.86 -9.23
N LEU A 157 2.69 -21.94 -8.25
CA LEU A 157 1.90 -20.71 -8.23
C LEU A 157 2.24 -19.77 -9.38
N GLU A 158 3.51 -19.67 -9.75
CA GLU A 158 3.92 -18.88 -10.92
C GLU A 158 3.38 -19.48 -12.22
N LYS A 159 3.47 -20.79 -12.38
CA LYS A 159 3.00 -21.50 -13.58
C LYS A 159 1.47 -21.50 -13.72
N GLU A 160 0.74 -21.73 -12.65
CA GLU A 160 -0.72 -21.90 -12.69
C GLU A 160 -1.48 -20.57 -12.55
N TYR A 161 -0.98 -19.67 -11.70
CA TYR A 161 -1.67 -18.42 -11.35
C TYR A 161 -0.90 -17.15 -11.73
N GLY A 162 0.32 -17.28 -12.29
CA GLY A 162 1.14 -16.14 -12.71
C GLY A 162 1.68 -15.31 -11.53
N ILE A 163 1.73 -15.86 -10.32
CA ILE A 163 2.17 -15.16 -9.11
C ILE A 163 3.67 -15.32 -8.95
N PRO A 164 4.48 -14.27 -9.14
CA PRO A 164 5.93 -14.36 -9.01
C PRO A 164 6.35 -14.67 -7.56
N GLY A 165 7.37 -15.51 -7.38
CA GLY A 165 7.86 -15.96 -6.08
C GLY A 165 8.26 -14.82 -5.12
N ARG A 166 8.58 -13.62 -5.64
CA ARG A 166 8.87 -12.44 -4.80
C ARG A 166 7.68 -12.00 -3.93
N HIS A 167 6.44 -12.32 -4.32
CA HIS A 167 5.22 -11.98 -3.59
C HIS A 167 4.87 -13.00 -2.50
N LEU A 168 5.50 -14.17 -2.49
CA LEU A 168 5.27 -15.24 -1.51
C LEU A 168 6.08 -15.07 -0.20
N ARG A 169 6.99 -14.09 -0.15
CA ARG A 169 7.89 -13.85 0.99
C ARG A 169 7.22 -13.11 2.15
N SER A 170 5.99 -13.46 2.48
CA SER A 170 5.33 -12.96 3.68
C SER A 170 5.48 -13.94 4.84
N VAL A 171 5.62 -13.43 6.06
CA VAL A 171 5.70 -14.25 7.26
C VAL A 171 4.29 -14.52 7.74
N MET A 172 3.97 -15.78 7.97
CA MET A 172 2.69 -16.19 8.57
C MET A 172 2.63 -15.72 10.03
N SER A 173 1.53 -15.08 10.42
CA SER A 173 1.33 -14.66 11.80
C SER A 173 1.14 -15.87 12.73
N PRO A 174 1.42 -15.75 14.05
CA PRO A 174 1.13 -16.79 15.01
C PRO A 174 -0.36 -17.20 15.02
N TRP A 175 -1.26 -16.26 14.72
CA TRP A 175 -2.69 -16.53 14.61
C TRP A 175 -2.99 -17.45 13.42
N ALA A 176 -2.46 -17.15 12.23
CA ALA A 176 -2.67 -17.96 11.04
C ALA A 176 -2.01 -19.33 11.19
N ALA A 177 -0.80 -19.39 11.74
CA ALA A 177 -0.09 -20.65 12.02
C ALA A 177 -0.87 -21.56 12.98
N LYS A 178 -1.46 -20.98 14.03
CA LYS A 178 -2.34 -21.72 14.95
C LYS A 178 -3.57 -22.26 14.23
N ARG A 179 -4.23 -21.43 13.43
CA ARG A 179 -5.43 -21.82 12.70
C ARG A 179 -5.15 -22.89 11.64
N LEU A 180 -4.01 -22.80 10.96
CA LEU A 180 -3.56 -23.83 10.02
C LEU A 180 -3.33 -25.17 10.73
N LYS A 181 -2.74 -25.15 11.92
CA LYS A 181 -2.57 -26.35 12.74
C LYS A 181 -3.91 -26.93 13.19
N GLU A 182 -4.87 -26.11 13.60
CA GLU A 182 -6.21 -26.52 14.00
C GLU A 182 -6.99 -27.15 12.84
N SER A 183 -6.77 -26.68 11.59
CA SER A 183 -7.37 -27.27 10.39
C SER A 183 -6.64 -28.51 9.87
N GLY A 184 -5.60 -28.99 10.57
CA GLY A 184 -4.80 -30.12 10.12
C GLY A 184 -3.97 -29.88 8.88
N GLY A 185 -3.64 -28.61 8.60
CA GLY A 185 -2.89 -28.19 7.41
C GLY A 185 -3.76 -27.87 6.18
N ASP A 186 -5.08 -27.94 6.32
CA ASP A 186 -6.02 -27.64 5.23
C ASP A 186 -6.16 -26.13 5.03
N ILE A 187 -5.43 -25.57 4.06
CA ILE A 187 -5.48 -24.16 3.69
C ILE A 187 -6.80 -23.75 3.02
N SER A 188 -7.61 -24.69 2.50
CA SER A 188 -8.88 -24.38 1.84
C SER A 188 -9.93 -23.81 2.80
N GLN A 189 -9.75 -23.99 4.10
CA GLN A 189 -10.60 -23.43 5.16
C GLN A 189 -10.38 -21.93 5.39
N PHE A 190 -9.31 -21.37 4.85
CA PHE A 190 -9.09 -19.93 4.94
C PHE A 190 -9.96 -19.18 3.93
N ARG A 191 -10.59 -18.12 4.42
CA ARG A 191 -11.36 -17.20 3.60
C ARG A 191 -10.54 -15.93 3.40
N VAL A 192 -10.70 -15.32 2.25
CA VAL A 192 -10.05 -14.06 1.87
C VAL A 192 -11.09 -12.96 1.83
N VAL A 193 -10.72 -11.77 2.29
CA VAL A 193 -11.55 -10.57 2.23
C VAL A 193 -10.83 -9.47 1.49
N ARG A 194 -11.59 -8.73 0.69
CA ARG A 194 -11.13 -7.51 0.06
C ARG A 194 -11.31 -6.34 1.02
N LEU A 195 -10.25 -5.62 1.29
CA LEU A 195 -10.22 -4.50 2.23
C LEU A 195 -9.68 -3.25 1.55
N TYR A 196 -10.11 -2.08 2.04
CA TYR A 196 -9.50 -0.81 1.69
C TYR A 196 -8.69 -0.30 2.89
N PRO A 197 -7.46 0.18 2.67
CA PRO A 197 -6.73 0.90 3.71
C PRO A 197 -7.57 2.06 4.25
N SER A 198 -7.54 2.30 5.54
CA SER A 198 -8.34 3.35 6.17
C SER A 198 -7.57 4.00 7.30
N ARG A 199 -7.37 5.31 7.21
CA ARG A 199 -6.77 6.11 8.27
C ARG A 199 -7.68 6.19 9.48
N LEU A 200 -8.99 6.29 9.25
CA LEU A 200 -9.99 6.42 10.31
C LEU A 200 -10.10 5.13 11.14
N ASN A 201 -10.10 3.97 10.47
CA ASN A 201 -10.24 2.67 11.12
C ASN A 201 -8.89 2.02 11.41
N GLN A 202 -7.77 2.69 11.10
CA GLN A 202 -6.40 2.18 11.24
C GLN A 202 -6.17 0.82 10.55
N ILE A 203 -6.82 0.62 9.40
CA ILE A 203 -6.64 -0.57 8.58
C ILE A 203 -5.47 -0.32 7.62
N ALA A 204 -4.39 -1.09 7.74
CA ALA A 204 -3.17 -1.03 6.92
C ALA A 204 -2.47 0.35 6.90
N ILE A 205 -2.99 1.33 7.61
CA ILE A 205 -2.39 2.66 7.80
C ILE A 205 -2.52 3.00 9.28
N SER A 206 -1.39 3.28 9.94
CA SER A 206 -1.38 3.85 11.28
C SER A 206 -0.63 5.17 11.31
N LYS A 207 -1.00 6.05 12.22
CA LYS A 207 -0.35 7.33 12.44
C LYS A 207 0.00 7.43 13.93
N THR A 208 1.26 7.72 14.21
CA THR A 208 1.72 8.05 15.55
C THR A 208 2.22 9.49 15.54
N GLU A 209 1.70 10.31 16.43
CA GLU A 209 2.19 11.67 16.68
C GLU A 209 2.84 11.67 18.07
N PRO A 210 4.10 12.13 18.20
CA PRO A 210 4.68 12.32 19.52
C PRO A 210 3.87 13.38 20.28
N GLY A 211 3.39 13.03 21.46
CA GLY A 211 2.56 13.93 22.28
C GLY A 211 3.35 15.08 22.90
N ASP A 212 4.68 14.95 22.99
CA ASP A 212 5.58 15.97 23.50
C ASP A 212 6.93 15.81 22.80
N GLU A 213 7.52 16.90 22.33
CA GLU A 213 8.85 16.90 21.66
C GLU A 213 9.96 16.36 22.57
N ASN A 214 9.78 16.39 23.88
CA ASN A 214 10.73 15.90 24.87
C ASN A 214 10.52 14.45 25.31
N ASN A 215 9.39 13.84 24.94
CA ASN A 215 9.06 12.47 25.36
C ASN A 215 9.03 11.54 24.16
N GLN A 216 10.22 11.22 23.63
CA GLN A 216 10.41 10.24 22.55
C GLN A 216 10.38 8.83 23.14
N ASP A 217 9.26 8.41 23.68
CA ASP A 217 9.11 7.06 24.20
C ASP A 217 8.96 6.09 23.01
N ILE A 218 9.96 5.20 22.88
CA ILE A 218 9.97 4.12 21.88
C ILE A 218 8.70 3.28 21.94
N SER A 219 8.06 3.15 23.11
CA SER A 219 6.81 2.42 23.27
C SER A 219 5.66 2.97 22.43
N SER A 220 5.71 4.26 22.05
CA SER A 220 4.74 4.87 21.13
C SER A 220 4.83 4.35 19.68
N LEU A 221 6.02 3.85 19.29
CA LEU A 221 6.29 3.30 17.95
C LEU A 221 6.14 1.78 17.90
N VAL A 222 6.58 1.08 18.93
CA VAL A 222 6.66 -0.40 18.95
C VAL A 222 5.57 -1.05 19.82
N GLY A 223 4.76 -0.27 20.51
CA GLY A 223 3.77 -0.75 21.46
C GLY A 223 4.39 -1.10 22.83
N LYS A 224 3.53 -1.30 23.81
CA LYS A 224 3.98 -1.81 25.12
C LYS A 224 4.22 -3.31 25.02
N VAL A 225 5.40 -3.74 25.40
CA VAL A 225 5.76 -5.15 25.59
C VAL A 225 5.10 -5.68 26.87
#